data_f9e846c4057e35fc8b9b0cd77f981da4
#
_entry.id   f9e846c4057e35fc8b9b0cd77f981da4
#
_cell.length_a   1.000
_cell.length_b   1.000
_cell.length_c   1.000
_cell.angle_alpha   90.00
_cell.angle_beta   90.00
_cell.angle_gamma   90.00
#
_symmetry.space_group_name_H-M   'P 1'
#
loop_
_entity.id
_entity.type
_entity.pdbx_description
1 polymer ?
#
loop_
_entity_poly.entity_id
_entity_poly.type
_entity_poly.pdbx_seq_one_letter_code
_entity_poly.pdbx_strand_id
1 'polypeptide(L)'
;MYLRKSKKPNGRTYLTIVQGYRDAGGKNRARTVKSLGYVDALEAEFDDPVAHFEEECRRMTEEAARAQAPVTVEFSAARRIGKRSEGRVELGAAVPSAYLHRDLGIWSFFERKRTARGFSYDPCRILELLVWDRIAHPSSKFAAWEARGRFPRKCGFTADDVYRCLTYLDENAGALVSSMNASLEESRGPRDASCLYYDVTNYYFECDEEDGFRMRGVSKEHRPSPIVQMGLFLDSDGLPLGYELFPGNRNDMTTLLPAMSKAGVRDLPWGERVVVVADKGLNTSANIAACVLDGNGYIFSQSVRKATRGLKSWVLDDAGYEESASGSFKIKSRISEKAVYVAGEDGKRRRVTVPVKEVAFWSRDYFERSRRERAKVVEKSRAAVARGDLSSAAAKTPVRYAKDVPVVRGTGEAASHNWVVDEERIAADEAMGGYYCIVTSEQEMDDRDVIDAYRGLWRIEESFRVMKGDLGARPVCCSTESHIRAHFLVCYIALLAMRLMQLDTGRKYSAAQISEALAGVTGHLMDRNLYLFDYRTDLTDELAGAVGIDLSRQVLTRGQIRSIMADVKKPRS
;
A
#
# COMPACT_ATOMS: atom_id res chain seq x y z
N MET A 1 -22.07 24.69 23.04
CA MET A 1 -21.83 26.09 23.46
C MET A 1 -20.51 26.54 22.87
N TYR A 2 -20.19 27.83 22.81
CA TYR A 2 -18.92 28.33 22.27
C TYR A 2 -18.53 29.64 22.92
N LEU A 3 -17.24 29.93 22.95
CA LEU A 3 -16.68 31.16 23.50
C LEU A 3 -16.80 32.30 22.47
N ARG A 4 -17.49 33.37 22.83
CA ARG A 4 -17.57 34.59 22.03
C ARG A 4 -16.56 35.61 22.55
N LYS A 5 -15.65 36.05 21.67
CA LYS A 5 -14.66 37.09 21.91
C LYS A 5 -15.21 38.41 21.29
N SER A 6 -15.46 39.42 22.10
CA SER A 6 -16.04 40.70 21.65
C SER A 6 -15.10 41.85 22.00
N LYS A 7 -14.59 42.59 21.00
CA LYS A 7 -13.87 43.85 21.23
C LYS A 7 -14.86 44.92 21.67
N LYS A 8 -14.57 45.56 22.80
CA LYS A 8 -15.39 46.66 23.33
C LYS A 8 -14.84 48.02 22.87
N PRO A 9 -15.62 49.13 22.97
CA PRO A 9 -15.16 50.47 22.59
C PRO A 9 -13.88 50.93 23.27
N ASN A 10 -13.58 50.39 24.45
CA ASN A 10 -12.36 50.66 25.22
C ASN A 10 -11.13 49.86 24.70
N GLY A 11 -11.22 49.17 23.55
CA GLY A 11 -10.16 48.38 22.94
C GLY A 11 -9.92 47.01 23.57
N ARG A 12 -10.52 46.72 24.74
CA ARG A 12 -10.33 45.45 25.48
C ARG A 12 -11.23 44.35 24.94
N THR A 13 -10.77 43.10 25.01
CA THR A 13 -11.51 41.90 24.60
C THR A 13 -12.32 41.35 25.77
N TYR A 14 -13.62 41.17 25.56
CA TYR A 14 -14.56 40.63 26.55
C TYR A 14 -14.98 39.22 26.15
N LEU A 15 -14.94 38.27 27.08
CA LEU A 15 -15.32 36.88 26.87
C LEU A 15 -16.74 36.60 27.36
N THR A 16 -17.47 35.81 26.60
CA THR A 16 -18.84 35.38 26.93
C THR A 16 -19.09 33.96 26.40
N ILE A 17 -19.60 33.07 27.24
CA ILE A 17 -20.08 31.75 26.79
C ILE A 17 -21.50 31.95 26.23
N VAL A 18 -21.69 31.49 24.99
CA VAL A 18 -22.98 31.60 24.31
C VAL A 18 -23.46 30.24 23.81
N GLN A 19 -24.79 30.07 23.78
CA GLN A 19 -25.43 28.88 23.21
C GLN A 19 -26.17 29.31 21.93
N GLY A 20 -25.79 28.69 20.80
CA GLY A 20 -26.56 28.81 19.57
C GLY A 20 -27.85 27.98 19.62
N TYR A 21 -28.95 28.53 19.11
CA TYR A 21 -30.20 27.81 18.93
C TYR A 21 -30.90 28.31 17.67
N ARG A 22 -31.86 27.55 17.17
CA ARG A 22 -32.77 27.99 16.11
C ARG A 22 -34.08 28.44 16.71
N ASP A 23 -34.55 29.63 16.33
CA ASP A 23 -35.86 30.12 16.73
C ASP A 23 -36.98 29.41 15.95
N ALA A 24 -38.25 29.65 16.32
CA ALA A 24 -39.42 29.04 15.71
C ALA A 24 -39.53 29.34 14.19
N GLY A 25 -38.90 30.40 13.70
CA GLY A 25 -38.82 30.75 12.29
C GLY A 25 -37.62 30.14 11.56
N GLY A 26 -36.83 29.24 12.20
CA GLY A 26 -35.69 28.57 11.62
C GLY A 26 -34.41 29.43 11.55
N LYS A 27 -34.40 30.64 12.09
CA LYS A 27 -33.23 31.55 12.11
C LYS A 27 -32.27 31.16 13.24
N ASN A 28 -30.97 31.17 12.95
CA ASN A 28 -29.95 30.97 13.96
C ASN A 28 -29.89 32.14 14.92
N ARG A 29 -30.01 31.86 16.21
CA ARG A 29 -29.91 32.81 17.33
C ARG A 29 -28.84 32.31 18.31
N ALA A 30 -28.35 33.24 19.13
CA ALA A 30 -27.44 32.92 20.21
C ALA A 30 -27.91 33.59 21.50
N ARG A 31 -27.95 32.84 22.60
CA ARG A 31 -28.22 33.38 23.94
C ARG A 31 -26.96 33.32 24.78
N THR A 32 -26.76 34.34 25.59
CA THR A 32 -25.67 34.36 26.58
C THR A 32 -25.97 33.36 27.68
N VAL A 33 -25.02 32.46 27.93
CA VAL A 33 -25.07 31.47 29.03
C VAL A 33 -24.34 32.01 30.25
N LYS A 34 -23.11 32.56 30.04
CA LYS A 34 -22.29 33.10 31.10
C LYS A 34 -21.43 34.26 30.58
N SER A 35 -21.41 35.35 31.27
CA SER A 35 -20.48 36.46 31.03
C SER A 35 -19.23 36.27 31.89
N LEU A 36 -18.05 36.27 31.25
CA LEU A 36 -16.80 35.92 31.93
C LEU A 36 -16.01 37.16 32.38
N GLY A 37 -15.93 38.16 31.54
CA GLY A 37 -15.17 39.38 31.83
C GLY A 37 -14.17 39.73 30.73
N TYR A 38 -13.31 40.68 31.03
CA TYR A 38 -12.23 41.11 30.15
C TYR A 38 -11.04 40.14 30.25
N VAL A 39 -10.41 39.83 29.12
CA VAL A 39 -9.27 38.88 29.04
C VAL A 39 -8.14 39.29 29.99
N ASP A 40 -7.75 40.55 29.94
CA ASP A 40 -6.70 41.12 30.78
C ASP A 40 -6.99 41.09 32.30
N ALA A 41 -8.25 41.07 32.70
CA ALA A 41 -8.64 40.86 34.09
C ALA A 41 -8.60 39.36 34.48
N LEU A 42 -8.90 38.47 33.54
CA LEU A 42 -8.90 37.02 33.74
C LEU A 42 -7.49 36.41 33.70
N GLU A 43 -6.52 37.07 33.10
CA GLU A 43 -5.09 36.69 33.12
C GLU A 43 -4.49 36.73 34.56
N ALA A 44 -5.16 37.37 35.49
CA ALA A 44 -4.77 37.31 36.91
C ALA A 44 -5.13 35.98 37.59
N GLU A 45 -6.08 35.21 37.04
CA GLU A 45 -6.59 33.96 37.61
C GLU A 45 -6.23 32.74 36.75
N PHE A 46 -5.98 32.92 35.46
CA PHE A 46 -5.73 31.84 34.47
C PHE A 46 -4.54 32.19 33.59
N ASP A 47 -3.62 31.27 33.40
CA ASP A 47 -2.46 31.42 32.50
C ASP A 47 -2.87 31.70 31.03
N ASP A 48 -3.92 31.04 30.57
CA ASP A 48 -4.58 31.31 29.30
C ASP A 48 -6.10 31.23 29.46
N PRO A 49 -6.75 32.39 29.77
CA PRO A 49 -8.20 32.45 29.97
C PRO A 49 -9.00 31.99 28.75
N VAL A 50 -8.46 32.20 27.55
CA VAL A 50 -9.15 31.83 26.30
C VAL A 50 -9.20 30.33 26.14
N ALA A 51 -8.05 29.64 26.29
CA ALA A 51 -7.97 28.19 26.21
C ALA A 51 -8.79 27.52 27.31
N HIS A 52 -8.71 28.05 28.55
CA HIS A 52 -9.46 27.54 29.69
C HIS A 52 -10.98 27.56 29.45
N PHE A 53 -11.52 28.68 28.96
CA PHE A 53 -12.97 28.81 28.75
C PHE A 53 -13.43 28.17 27.43
N GLU A 54 -12.56 27.94 26.46
CA GLU A 54 -12.87 27.09 25.32
C GLU A 54 -13.06 25.63 25.75
N GLU A 55 -12.22 25.15 26.67
CA GLU A 55 -12.38 23.84 27.28
C GLU A 55 -13.64 23.73 28.15
N GLU A 56 -13.95 24.75 28.95
CA GLU A 56 -15.19 24.81 29.72
C GLU A 56 -16.42 24.76 28.78
N CYS A 57 -16.39 25.48 27.66
CA CYS A 57 -17.44 25.41 26.63
C CYS A 57 -17.60 24.00 26.06
N ARG A 58 -16.49 23.28 25.84
CA ARG A 58 -16.52 21.91 25.36
C ARG A 58 -17.20 21.00 26.37
N ARG A 59 -16.75 21.04 27.64
CA ARG A 59 -17.36 20.28 28.74
C ARG A 59 -18.84 20.57 28.92
N MET A 60 -19.24 21.85 28.95
CA MET A 60 -20.65 22.22 29.04
C MET A 60 -21.48 21.74 27.84
N THR A 61 -20.88 21.64 26.66
CA THR A 61 -21.56 21.11 25.47
C THR A 61 -21.77 19.61 25.60
N GLU A 62 -20.77 18.89 26.10
CA GLU A 62 -20.86 17.45 26.34
C GLU A 62 -21.88 17.12 27.44
N GLU A 63 -21.89 17.87 28.53
CA GLU A 63 -22.89 17.72 29.60
C GLU A 63 -24.31 18.01 29.10
N ALA A 64 -24.50 19.07 28.32
CA ALA A 64 -25.78 19.38 27.71
C ALA A 64 -26.22 18.32 26.69
N ALA A 65 -25.27 17.71 25.97
CA ALA A 65 -25.56 16.58 25.07
C ALA A 65 -25.98 15.31 25.82
N ARG A 66 -25.35 15.03 26.97
CA ARG A 66 -25.74 13.92 27.88
C ARG A 66 -27.09 14.15 28.53
N ALA A 67 -27.47 15.41 28.79
CA ALA A 67 -28.74 15.81 29.39
C ALA A 67 -29.86 16.04 28.36
N GLN A 68 -29.63 15.78 27.06
CA GLN A 68 -30.68 15.92 26.04
C GLN A 68 -31.80 14.91 26.29
N ALA A 69 -33.06 15.38 26.23
CA ALA A 69 -34.23 14.53 26.28
C ALA A 69 -34.17 13.43 25.18
N PRO A 70 -34.65 12.23 25.46
CA PRO A 70 -34.66 11.17 24.47
C PRO A 70 -35.36 11.61 23.18
N VAL A 71 -34.74 11.29 22.06
CA VAL A 71 -35.32 11.55 20.72
C VAL A 71 -36.34 10.49 20.43
N THR A 72 -37.62 10.86 20.32
CA THR A 72 -38.69 9.97 19.89
C THR A 72 -38.82 10.04 18.37
N VAL A 73 -38.77 8.88 17.71
CA VAL A 73 -38.95 8.73 16.27
C VAL A 73 -40.19 7.89 16.01
N GLU A 74 -41.13 8.42 15.23
CA GLU A 74 -42.33 7.72 14.83
C GLU A 74 -42.13 7.02 13.48
N PHE A 75 -42.39 5.73 13.45
CA PHE A 75 -42.40 4.93 12.23
C PHE A 75 -43.84 4.58 11.82
N SER A 76 -44.17 4.81 10.56
CA SER A 76 -45.40 4.30 9.98
C SER A 76 -45.12 3.07 9.12
N ALA A 77 -45.80 1.94 9.43
CA ALA A 77 -45.72 0.72 8.62
C ALA A 77 -46.22 0.94 7.17
N ALA A 78 -47.00 1.98 6.92
CA ALA A 78 -47.48 2.32 5.58
C ALA A 78 -46.47 3.13 4.75
N ARG A 79 -45.36 3.64 5.33
CA ARG A 79 -44.36 4.43 4.64
C ARG A 79 -43.56 3.55 3.69
N ARG A 80 -43.55 3.92 2.42
CA ARG A 80 -42.79 3.20 1.38
C ARG A 80 -41.47 3.89 1.10
N ILE A 81 -40.43 3.07 0.80
CA ILE A 81 -39.12 3.58 0.35
C ILE A 81 -39.26 4.05 -1.11
N GLY A 82 -38.83 5.26 -1.42
CA GLY A 82 -38.82 5.80 -2.78
C GLY A 82 -37.80 5.04 -3.65
N LYS A 83 -38.10 4.89 -4.95
CA LYS A 83 -37.12 4.36 -5.90
C LYS A 83 -35.86 5.23 -5.92
N ARG A 84 -34.66 4.60 -5.89
CA ARG A 84 -33.36 5.27 -5.87
C ARG A 84 -33.09 6.15 -4.63
N SER A 85 -33.86 5.99 -3.54
CA SER A 85 -33.53 6.64 -2.27
C SER A 85 -32.37 5.88 -1.61
N GLU A 86 -31.36 6.61 -1.11
CA GLU A 86 -30.30 6.07 -0.28
C GLU A 86 -30.40 6.68 1.12
N GLY A 87 -30.67 5.85 2.09
CA GLY A 87 -30.83 6.24 3.50
C GLY A 87 -29.61 5.91 4.36
N ARG A 88 -28.55 5.34 3.79
CA ARG A 88 -27.34 4.98 4.51
C ARG A 88 -26.29 6.08 4.41
N VAL A 89 -25.46 6.17 5.44
CA VAL A 89 -24.24 7.01 5.45
C VAL A 89 -23.09 6.21 6.06
N GLU A 90 -21.99 6.08 5.35
CA GLU A 90 -20.80 5.31 5.75
C GLU A 90 -19.81 6.24 6.46
N LEU A 91 -20.00 6.46 7.76
CA LEU A 91 -19.19 7.40 8.55
C LEU A 91 -17.75 6.90 8.77
N GLY A 92 -17.52 5.60 8.65
CA GLY A 92 -16.17 5.02 8.70
C GLY A 92 -15.21 5.65 7.69
N ALA A 93 -15.72 6.22 6.58
CA ALA A 93 -14.95 7.00 5.62
C ALA A 93 -14.21 8.21 6.23
N ALA A 94 -14.63 8.68 7.40
CA ALA A 94 -13.96 9.79 8.09
C ALA A 94 -12.52 9.44 8.49
N VAL A 95 -12.25 8.19 8.85
CA VAL A 95 -10.92 7.73 9.28
C VAL A 95 -9.91 7.82 8.11
N PRO A 96 -10.07 7.10 6.98
CA PRO A 96 -9.13 7.25 5.88
C PRO A 96 -9.09 8.68 5.31
N SER A 97 -10.20 9.42 5.31
CA SER A 97 -10.20 10.84 4.91
C SER A 97 -9.28 11.69 5.80
N ALA A 98 -9.18 11.39 7.10
CA ALA A 98 -8.26 12.10 7.98
C ALA A 98 -6.80 11.85 7.58
N TYR A 99 -6.41 10.61 7.29
CA TYR A 99 -5.07 10.29 6.77
C TYR A 99 -4.79 10.99 5.44
N LEU A 100 -5.75 10.98 4.51
CA LEU A 100 -5.59 11.64 3.22
C LEU A 100 -5.31 13.14 3.35
N HIS A 101 -5.96 13.81 4.31
CA HIS A 101 -5.83 15.27 4.42
C HIS A 101 -4.71 15.71 5.36
N ARG A 102 -4.53 15.05 6.49
CA ARG A 102 -3.59 15.46 7.54
C ARG A 102 -2.19 14.93 7.28
N ASP A 103 -2.09 13.64 6.94
CA ASP A 103 -0.80 13.01 6.75
C ASP A 103 -0.33 13.12 5.30
N LEU A 104 -1.22 12.93 4.31
CA LEU A 104 -0.87 12.92 2.90
C LEU A 104 -1.10 14.26 2.16
N GLY A 105 -1.61 15.29 2.82
CA GLY A 105 -1.75 16.64 2.28
C GLY A 105 -2.61 16.75 1.02
N ILE A 106 -3.53 15.80 0.76
CA ILE A 106 -4.34 15.74 -0.47
C ILE A 106 -5.14 17.02 -0.68
N TRP A 107 -5.75 17.56 0.38
CA TRP A 107 -6.48 18.82 0.28
C TRP A 107 -5.59 19.99 -0.15
N SER A 108 -4.43 20.14 0.50
CA SER A 108 -3.48 21.22 0.22
C SER A 108 -2.92 21.15 -1.19
N PHE A 109 -2.70 19.94 -1.72
CA PHE A 109 -2.28 19.73 -3.11
C PHE A 109 -3.32 20.28 -4.10
N PHE A 110 -4.59 19.89 -3.95
CA PHE A 110 -5.64 20.31 -4.88
C PHE A 110 -6.00 21.79 -4.73
N GLU A 111 -5.94 22.38 -3.53
CA GLU A 111 -6.18 23.83 -3.33
C GLU A 111 -5.11 24.65 -4.05
N ARG A 112 -3.83 24.27 -3.97
CA ARG A 112 -2.77 24.95 -4.75
C ARG A 112 -3.00 24.86 -6.25
N LYS A 113 -3.48 23.73 -6.75
CA LYS A 113 -3.78 23.52 -8.18
C LYS A 113 -5.06 24.24 -8.63
N ARG A 114 -6.04 24.41 -7.73
CA ARG A 114 -7.29 25.10 -8.02
C ARG A 114 -7.10 26.56 -8.39
N THR A 115 -6.11 27.23 -7.80
CA THR A 115 -5.76 28.61 -8.10
C THR A 115 -5.28 28.79 -9.56
N ALA A 116 -4.64 27.76 -10.12
CA ALA A 116 -4.10 27.78 -11.47
C ALA A 116 -5.08 27.24 -12.54
N ARG A 117 -6.09 26.44 -12.16
CA ARG A 117 -7.04 25.80 -13.09
C ARG A 117 -8.45 25.83 -12.48
N GLY A 118 -9.40 26.44 -13.18
CA GLY A 118 -10.82 26.38 -12.83
C GLY A 118 -11.37 24.95 -13.04
N PHE A 119 -11.77 24.27 -11.95
CA PHE A 119 -12.45 22.99 -12.03
C PHE A 119 -13.97 23.16 -12.01
N SER A 120 -14.68 22.48 -12.91
CA SER A 120 -16.15 22.37 -12.86
C SER A 120 -16.63 21.34 -11.84
N TYR A 121 -15.72 20.56 -11.25
CA TYR A 121 -15.95 19.52 -10.25
C TYR A 121 -14.88 19.59 -9.15
N ASP A 122 -15.07 18.89 -8.05
CA ASP A 122 -14.10 18.80 -6.94
C ASP A 122 -13.24 17.55 -7.08
N PRO A 123 -11.99 17.64 -7.61
CA PRO A 123 -11.12 16.47 -7.81
C PRO A 123 -10.69 15.82 -6.48
N CYS A 124 -10.53 16.62 -5.42
CA CYS A 124 -10.21 16.11 -4.09
C CYS A 124 -11.34 15.20 -3.57
N ARG A 125 -12.60 15.62 -3.76
CA ARG A 125 -13.77 14.86 -3.35
C ARG A 125 -13.94 13.57 -4.15
N ILE A 126 -13.64 13.60 -5.45
CA ILE A 126 -13.66 12.40 -6.29
C ILE A 126 -12.61 11.42 -5.82
N LEU A 127 -11.39 11.89 -5.54
CA LEU A 127 -10.31 11.03 -5.04
C LEU A 127 -10.66 10.43 -3.66
N GLU A 128 -11.19 11.22 -2.72
CA GLU A 128 -11.67 10.72 -1.42
C GLU A 128 -12.69 9.56 -1.60
N LEU A 129 -13.68 9.76 -2.46
CA LEU A 129 -14.69 8.74 -2.74
C LEU A 129 -14.07 7.47 -3.33
N LEU A 130 -13.17 7.61 -4.31
CA LEU A 130 -12.54 6.48 -4.97
C LEU A 130 -11.58 5.71 -4.04
N VAL A 131 -10.90 6.39 -3.13
CA VAL A 131 -10.06 5.75 -2.11
C VAL A 131 -10.92 5.04 -1.08
N TRP A 132 -12.01 5.66 -0.63
CA TRP A 132 -12.96 5.01 0.27
C TRP A 132 -13.56 3.74 -0.35
N ASP A 133 -14.00 3.82 -1.61
CA ASP A 133 -14.49 2.65 -2.35
C ASP A 133 -13.46 1.52 -2.39
N ARG A 134 -12.17 1.84 -2.64
CA ARG A 134 -11.10 0.83 -2.61
C ARG A 134 -10.94 0.16 -1.25
N ILE A 135 -11.08 0.92 -0.16
CA ILE A 135 -10.90 0.41 1.20
C ILE A 135 -12.12 -0.41 1.65
N ALA A 136 -13.33 0.11 1.44
CA ALA A 136 -14.54 -0.48 2.03
C ALA A 136 -15.28 -1.45 1.10
N HIS A 137 -15.38 -1.12 -0.19
CA HIS A 137 -16.24 -1.82 -1.15
C HIS A 137 -15.61 -1.86 -2.55
N PRO A 138 -14.44 -2.48 -2.73
CA PRO A 138 -13.71 -2.43 -3.99
C PRO A 138 -14.58 -2.69 -5.22
N SER A 139 -14.79 -1.66 -6.06
CA SER A 139 -15.70 -1.72 -7.19
C SER A 139 -15.17 -0.98 -8.43
N SER A 140 -15.95 -0.95 -9.52
CA SER A 140 -15.61 -0.12 -10.68
C SER A 140 -15.80 1.37 -10.35
N LYS A 141 -15.17 2.25 -11.13
CA LYS A 141 -15.30 3.71 -10.95
C LYS A 141 -16.74 4.18 -11.10
N PHE A 142 -17.49 3.54 -12.01
CA PHE A 142 -18.91 3.81 -12.19
C PHE A 142 -19.75 3.33 -11.00
N ALA A 143 -19.51 2.12 -10.49
CA ALA A 143 -20.22 1.62 -9.30
C ALA A 143 -19.92 2.46 -8.05
N ALA A 144 -18.67 2.89 -7.85
CA ALA A 144 -18.30 3.84 -6.79
C ALA A 144 -19.07 5.17 -6.92
N TRP A 145 -19.22 5.69 -8.14
CA TRP A 145 -20.03 6.89 -8.39
C TRP A 145 -21.51 6.65 -8.12
N GLU A 146 -22.06 5.50 -8.50
CA GLU A 146 -23.48 5.17 -8.19
C GLU A 146 -23.70 5.11 -6.67
N ALA A 147 -22.78 4.51 -5.92
CA ALA A 147 -22.83 4.39 -4.46
C ALA A 147 -22.52 5.68 -3.70
N ARG A 148 -22.14 6.78 -4.37
CA ARG A 148 -21.69 8.04 -3.75
C ARG A 148 -22.69 8.68 -2.77
N GLY A 149 -23.97 8.28 -2.82
CA GLY A 149 -24.98 8.73 -1.87
C GLY A 149 -24.71 8.30 -0.43
N ARG A 150 -23.94 7.22 -0.23
CA ARG A 150 -23.55 6.72 1.09
C ARG A 150 -22.34 7.46 1.67
N PHE A 151 -21.55 8.11 0.81
CA PHE A 151 -20.38 8.85 1.28
C PHE A 151 -20.82 10.02 2.16
N PRO A 152 -20.19 10.25 3.34
CA PRO A 152 -20.69 11.20 4.35
C PRO A 152 -20.58 12.68 3.94
N ARG A 153 -20.04 12.95 2.76
CA ARG A 153 -19.98 14.28 2.14
C ARG A 153 -20.81 14.31 0.86
N LYS A 154 -21.35 15.48 0.53
CA LYS A 154 -22.09 15.66 -0.72
C LYS A 154 -21.17 15.51 -1.93
N CYS A 155 -21.52 14.61 -2.84
CA CYS A 155 -20.84 14.33 -4.11
C CYS A 155 -21.70 14.86 -5.26
N GLY A 156 -21.55 16.15 -5.60
CA GLY A 156 -22.35 16.83 -6.63
C GLY A 156 -21.77 16.73 -8.06
N PHE A 157 -20.92 15.75 -8.33
CA PHE A 157 -20.28 15.52 -9.62
C PHE A 157 -20.95 14.38 -10.41
N THR A 158 -20.83 14.41 -11.73
CA THR A 158 -21.36 13.40 -12.64
C THR A 158 -20.38 12.22 -12.80
N ALA A 159 -20.80 11.13 -13.46
CA ALA A 159 -19.92 10.04 -13.83
C ALA A 159 -18.80 10.52 -14.79
N ASP A 160 -19.13 11.40 -15.74
CA ASP A 160 -18.14 11.98 -16.67
C ASP A 160 -17.09 12.81 -15.94
N ASP A 161 -17.46 13.50 -14.85
CA ASP A 161 -16.51 14.22 -14.00
C ASP A 161 -15.51 13.25 -13.34
N VAL A 162 -15.96 12.06 -12.94
CA VAL A 162 -15.07 11.04 -12.39
C VAL A 162 -14.04 10.63 -13.42
N TYR A 163 -14.45 10.33 -14.66
CA TYR A 163 -13.51 9.93 -15.72
C TYR A 163 -12.58 11.07 -16.15
N ARG A 164 -13.09 12.31 -16.24
CA ARG A 164 -12.22 13.49 -16.45
C ARG A 164 -11.22 13.69 -15.30
N CYS A 165 -11.64 13.40 -14.07
CA CYS A 165 -10.75 13.45 -12.92
C CYS A 165 -9.66 12.37 -13.02
N LEU A 166 -9.94 11.16 -13.52
CA LEU A 166 -8.91 10.13 -13.73
C LEU A 166 -7.82 10.62 -14.68
N THR A 167 -8.17 11.25 -15.81
CA THR A 167 -7.19 11.84 -16.72
C THR A 167 -6.33 12.89 -16.01
N TYR A 168 -6.96 13.78 -15.24
CA TYR A 168 -6.23 14.78 -14.46
C TYR A 168 -5.30 14.18 -13.40
N LEU A 169 -5.72 13.10 -12.75
CA LEU A 169 -4.91 12.39 -11.76
C LEU A 169 -3.67 11.75 -12.39
N ASP A 170 -3.81 11.16 -13.58
CA ASP A 170 -2.68 10.60 -14.34
C ASP A 170 -1.66 11.70 -14.70
N GLU A 171 -2.12 12.81 -15.28
CA GLU A 171 -1.29 13.97 -15.64
C GLU A 171 -0.47 14.52 -14.46
N ASN A 172 -0.97 14.38 -13.24
CA ASN A 172 -0.36 14.94 -12.03
C ASN A 172 0.15 13.87 -11.05
N ALA A 173 0.18 12.59 -11.44
CA ALA A 173 0.48 11.47 -10.55
C ALA A 173 1.82 11.63 -9.83
N GLY A 174 2.90 11.93 -10.56
CA GLY A 174 4.23 12.13 -9.97
C GLY A 174 4.27 13.29 -8.97
N ALA A 175 3.70 14.44 -9.34
CA ALA A 175 3.64 15.61 -8.46
C ALA A 175 2.79 15.34 -7.20
N LEU A 176 1.70 14.58 -7.33
CA LEU A 176 0.86 14.19 -6.21
C LEU A 176 1.62 13.25 -5.26
N VAL A 177 2.29 12.21 -5.77
CA VAL A 177 3.07 11.27 -4.96
C VAL A 177 4.21 12.00 -4.23
N SER A 178 4.97 12.87 -4.91
CA SER A 178 6.00 13.69 -4.27
C SER A 178 5.44 14.60 -3.17
N SER A 179 4.30 15.26 -3.43
CA SER A 179 3.64 16.10 -2.43
C SER A 179 3.15 15.30 -1.22
N MET A 180 2.66 14.07 -1.44
CA MET A 180 2.23 13.17 -0.37
C MET A 180 3.40 12.74 0.52
N ASN A 181 4.53 12.38 -0.07
CA ASN A 181 5.73 12.02 0.68
C ASN A 181 6.22 13.20 1.54
N ALA A 182 6.31 14.41 0.97
CA ALA A 182 6.70 15.61 1.71
C ALA A 182 5.73 15.92 2.86
N SER A 183 4.41 15.81 2.63
CA SER A 183 3.41 16.01 3.68
C SER A 183 3.50 14.95 4.79
N LEU A 184 3.80 13.71 4.42
CA LEU A 184 3.96 12.63 5.39
C LEU A 184 5.17 12.86 6.29
N GLU A 185 6.30 13.32 5.73
CA GLU A 185 7.49 13.69 6.49
C GLU A 185 7.25 14.91 7.40
N GLU A 186 6.52 15.91 6.91
CA GLU A 186 6.13 17.07 7.72
C GLU A 186 5.24 16.67 8.91
N SER A 187 4.32 15.73 8.72
CA SER A 187 3.35 15.34 9.75
C SER A 187 3.87 14.29 10.73
N ARG A 188 4.83 13.44 10.32
CA ARG A 188 5.28 12.25 11.09
C ARG A 188 6.79 12.20 11.33
N GLY A 189 7.55 13.11 10.77
CA GLY A 189 9.01 13.10 10.77
C GLY A 189 9.61 12.36 9.57
N PRO A 190 10.95 12.36 9.48
CA PRO A 190 11.67 11.77 8.35
C PRO A 190 11.32 10.29 8.17
N ARG A 191 11.21 9.86 6.92
CA ARG A 191 11.01 8.45 6.60
C ARG A 191 12.35 7.70 6.66
N ASP A 192 12.32 6.47 7.15
CA ASP A 192 13.52 5.61 7.11
C ASP A 192 13.67 4.98 5.73
N ALA A 193 14.55 5.57 4.94
CA ALA A 193 14.92 5.10 3.62
C ALA A 193 16.28 4.38 3.58
N SER A 194 16.84 4.02 4.72
CA SER A 194 18.09 3.26 4.81
C SER A 194 18.02 1.97 3.98
N CYS A 195 16.84 1.34 3.95
CA CYS A 195 16.52 0.23 3.04
C CYS A 195 15.30 0.57 2.18
N LEU A 196 15.43 0.43 0.86
CA LEU A 196 14.34 0.53 -0.10
C LEU A 196 14.01 -0.86 -0.64
N TYR A 197 12.87 -1.39 -0.28
CA TYR A 197 12.36 -2.65 -0.82
C TYR A 197 11.73 -2.41 -2.19
N TYR A 198 12.15 -3.20 -3.18
CA TYR A 198 11.59 -3.13 -4.52
C TYR A 198 11.23 -4.52 -5.05
N ASP A 199 10.02 -4.65 -5.57
CA ASP A 199 9.59 -5.83 -6.33
C ASP A 199 8.56 -5.43 -7.39
N VAL A 200 8.32 -6.36 -8.32
CA VAL A 200 7.41 -6.20 -9.46
C VAL A 200 6.32 -7.25 -9.39
N THR A 201 5.10 -6.82 -9.65
CA THR A 201 3.98 -7.75 -9.82
C THR A 201 3.14 -7.38 -11.04
N ASN A 202 2.27 -8.29 -11.46
CA ASN A 202 1.38 -8.07 -12.60
C ASN A 202 -0.10 -8.03 -12.18
N TYR A 203 -0.89 -7.31 -12.99
CA TYR A 203 -2.33 -7.20 -12.86
C TYR A 203 -2.97 -7.51 -14.21
N TYR A 204 -3.95 -8.39 -14.22
CA TYR A 204 -4.62 -8.84 -15.42
C TYR A 204 -5.87 -8.03 -15.74
N PHE A 205 -6.25 -8.07 -17.01
CA PHE A 205 -7.49 -7.51 -17.54
C PHE A 205 -8.41 -8.63 -17.99
N GLU A 206 -9.70 -8.43 -17.88
CA GLU A 206 -10.70 -9.33 -18.45
C GLU A 206 -11.06 -8.86 -19.87
N CYS A 207 -10.03 -8.78 -20.72
CA CYS A 207 -10.14 -8.49 -22.15
C CYS A 207 -9.06 -9.25 -22.89
N ASP A 208 -9.23 -9.42 -24.22
CA ASP A 208 -8.27 -10.13 -25.07
C ASP A 208 -7.41 -9.18 -25.91
N GLU A 209 -7.74 -7.88 -25.94
CA GLU A 209 -7.06 -6.90 -26.77
C GLU A 209 -5.79 -6.36 -26.12
N GLU A 210 -4.74 -6.25 -26.93
CA GLU A 210 -3.47 -5.60 -26.59
C GLU A 210 -3.43 -4.20 -27.20
N ASP A 211 -2.84 -3.22 -26.47
CA ASP A 211 -2.78 -1.82 -26.91
C ASP A 211 -1.39 -1.17 -26.74
N GLY A 212 -0.34 -1.99 -26.59
CA GLY A 212 1.02 -1.52 -26.35
C GLY A 212 1.34 -1.30 -24.87
N PHE A 213 0.34 -1.03 -24.01
CA PHE A 213 0.48 -0.97 -22.56
C PHE A 213 -0.07 -2.24 -21.89
N ARG A 214 -1.31 -2.62 -22.25
CA ARG A 214 -1.86 -3.93 -21.90
C ARG A 214 -1.28 -4.96 -22.88
N MET A 215 -0.34 -5.77 -22.42
CA MET A 215 0.37 -6.74 -23.25
C MET A 215 0.34 -8.11 -22.59
N ARG A 216 0.30 -9.17 -23.41
CA ARG A 216 0.52 -10.53 -22.92
C ARG A 216 1.97 -10.71 -22.52
N GLY A 217 2.18 -11.29 -21.34
CA GLY A 217 3.51 -11.49 -20.76
C GLY A 217 3.53 -12.68 -19.82
N VAL A 218 4.62 -12.81 -19.06
CA VAL A 218 4.76 -13.86 -18.06
C VAL A 218 3.82 -13.56 -16.89
N SER A 219 2.59 -14.09 -16.96
CA SER A 219 1.62 -13.96 -15.88
C SER A 219 2.02 -14.84 -14.70
N LYS A 220 2.21 -14.26 -13.51
CA LYS A 220 2.42 -15.00 -12.26
C LYS A 220 1.22 -15.92 -11.89
N GLU A 221 0.08 -15.70 -12.53
CA GLU A 221 -1.18 -16.43 -12.32
C GLU A 221 -1.51 -17.38 -13.49
N HIS A 222 -0.60 -17.52 -14.46
CA HIS A 222 -0.76 -18.36 -15.65
C HIS A 222 -2.05 -18.07 -16.46
N ARG A 223 -2.51 -16.81 -16.45
CA ARG A 223 -3.65 -16.39 -17.26
C ARG A 223 -3.19 -15.95 -18.65
N PRO A 224 -3.99 -16.25 -19.70
CA PRO A 224 -3.68 -15.84 -21.07
C PRO A 224 -4.00 -14.37 -21.36
N SER A 225 -4.74 -13.71 -20.47
CA SER A 225 -5.19 -12.31 -20.64
C SER A 225 -4.03 -11.32 -20.61
N PRO A 226 -4.15 -10.17 -21.29
CA PRO A 226 -3.20 -9.07 -21.18
C PRO A 226 -3.00 -8.62 -19.72
N ILE A 227 -1.81 -8.18 -19.42
CA ILE A 227 -1.40 -7.71 -18.09
C ILE A 227 -0.72 -6.35 -18.19
N VAL A 228 -0.63 -5.67 -17.07
CA VAL A 228 0.25 -4.53 -16.80
C VAL A 228 1.10 -4.89 -15.60
N GLN A 229 2.36 -4.48 -15.59
CA GLN A 229 3.28 -4.70 -14.48
C GLN A 229 3.38 -3.44 -13.62
N MET A 230 3.52 -3.63 -12.31
CA MET A 230 3.73 -2.56 -11.34
C MET A 230 4.97 -2.87 -10.51
N GLY A 231 5.97 -2.00 -10.59
CA GLY A 231 7.06 -1.94 -9.63
C GLY A 231 6.68 -1.02 -8.48
N LEU A 232 6.89 -1.46 -7.25
CA LEU A 232 6.56 -0.74 -6.02
C LEU A 232 7.81 -0.57 -5.17
N PHE A 233 7.98 0.62 -4.60
CA PHE A 233 8.97 0.90 -3.57
C PHE A 233 8.31 1.04 -2.21
N LEU A 234 8.92 0.40 -1.20
CA LEU A 234 8.58 0.62 0.21
C LEU A 234 9.83 1.11 0.95
N ASP A 235 9.63 1.92 1.97
CA ASP A 235 10.67 2.27 2.93
C ASP A 235 10.93 1.14 3.95
N SER A 236 11.87 1.36 4.88
CA SER A 236 12.23 0.38 5.91
C SER A 236 11.05 0.00 6.81
N ASP A 237 10.09 0.90 7.00
CA ASP A 237 8.85 0.64 7.74
C ASP A 237 7.80 -0.13 6.93
N GLY A 238 8.02 -0.31 5.63
CA GLY A 238 7.09 -0.95 4.71
C GLY A 238 5.96 -0.03 4.26
N LEU A 239 6.12 1.29 4.39
CA LEU A 239 5.19 2.26 3.84
C LEU A 239 5.49 2.50 2.36
N PRO A 240 4.48 2.52 1.48
CA PRO A 240 4.65 2.84 0.08
C PRO A 240 5.31 4.22 -0.12
N LEU A 241 6.34 4.24 -0.96
CA LEU A 241 7.12 5.43 -1.28
C LEU A 241 6.85 5.94 -2.69
N GLY A 242 6.75 5.03 -3.63
CA GLY A 242 6.51 5.30 -5.02
C GLY A 242 6.27 4.03 -5.80
N TYR A 243 5.81 4.17 -7.03
CA TYR A 243 5.56 3.06 -7.94
C TYR A 243 5.78 3.48 -9.38
N GLU A 244 5.98 2.50 -10.26
CA GLU A 244 6.01 2.70 -11.70
C GLU A 244 5.24 1.58 -12.41
N LEU A 245 4.57 1.93 -13.50
CA LEU A 245 3.80 0.99 -14.31
C LEU A 245 4.52 0.72 -15.62
N PHE A 246 4.53 -0.55 -16.01
CA PHE A 246 5.20 -1.03 -17.21
C PHE A 246 4.24 -1.84 -18.09
N PRO A 247 4.49 -1.87 -19.42
CA PRO A 247 3.79 -2.80 -20.30
C PRO A 247 3.93 -4.24 -19.82
N GLY A 248 2.90 -5.06 -20.04
CA GLY A 248 2.82 -6.42 -19.49
C GLY A 248 3.88 -7.39 -20.02
N ASN A 249 4.49 -7.13 -21.15
CA ASN A 249 5.55 -7.94 -21.76
C ASN A 249 6.98 -7.52 -21.33
N ARG A 250 7.11 -6.54 -20.44
CA ARG A 250 8.42 -6.06 -19.98
C ARG A 250 9.08 -7.12 -19.09
N ASN A 251 10.39 -7.28 -19.27
CA ASN A 251 11.16 -8.18 -18.39
C ASN A 251 11.40 -7.50 -17.02
N ASP A 252 11.05 -8.18 -15.94
CA ASP A 252 11.21 -7.69 -14.55
C ASP A 252 12.64 -7.18 -14.28
N MET A 253 13.66 -7.84 -14.86
CA MET A 253 15.06 -7.45 -14.70
C MET A 253 15.38 -6.04 -15.17
N THR A 254 14.56 -5.45 -16.04
CA THR A 254 14.78 -4.11 -16.64
C THR A 254 13.89 -3.03 -16.04
N THR A 255 13.18 -3.33 -14.96
CA THR A 255 12.20 -2.39 -14.36
C THR A 255 12.79 -1.50 -13.29
N LEU A 256 13.80 -1.97 -12.55
CA LEU A 256 14.35 -1.25 -11.39
C LEU A 256 14.85 0.15 -11.75
N LEU A 257 15.71 0.27 -12.77
CA LEU A 257 16.32 1.56 -13.15
C LEU A 257 15.29 2.61 -13.58
N PRO A 258 14.36 2.30 -14.52
CA PRO A 258 13.31 3.25 -14.86
C PRO A 258 12.39 3.60 -13.68
N ALA A 259 12.13 2.66 -12.78
CA ALA A 259 11.33 2.91 -11.60
C ALA A 259 12.06 3.87 -10.64
N MET A 260 13.35 3.67 -10.38
CA MET A 260 14.15 4.56 -9.54
C MET A 260 14.17 5.99 -10.08
N SER A 261 14.33 6.16 -11.41
CA SER A 261 14.40 7.49 -12.02
C SER A 261 13.07 8.23 -12.01
N LYS A 262 11.93 7.53 -12.20
CA LYS A 262 10.60 8.14 -12.29
C LYS A 262 9.88 8.26 -10.94
N ALA A 263 10.08 7.31 -10.05
CA ALA A 263 9.46 7.34 -8.72
C ALA A 263 10.00 8.45 -7.81
N GLY A 264 10.87 9.31 -8.34
CA GLY A 264 11.46 10.41 -7.58
C GLY A 264 12.43 9.93 -6.49
N VAL A 265 12.87 8.67 -6.53
CA VAL A 265 13.86 8.14 -5.57
C VAL A 265 15.17 8.93 -5.62
N ARG A 266 15.53 9.48 -6.80
CA ARG A 266 16.67 10.39 -6.95
C ARG A 266 16.42 11.79 -6.41
N ASP A 267 15.18 12.24 -6.44
CA ASP A 267 14.77 13.62 -6.07
C ASP A 267 14.25 13.69 -4.62
N LEU A 268 14.30 12.57 -3.89
CA LEU A 268 13.88 12.55 -2.50
C LEU A 268 14.82 13.41 -1.66
N PRO A 269 14.30 14.17 -0.68
CA PRO A 269 15.08 15.11 0.13
C PRO A 269 16.18 14.42 0.97
N TRP A 270 16.29 13.12 0.86
CA TRP A 270 17.19 12.30 1.66
C TRP A 270 18.66 12.39 1.23
N GLY A 271 19.02 13.06 0.12
CA GLY A 271 20.40 13.44 -0.26
C GLY A 271 21.53 12.45 0.01
N GLU A 272 21.18 11.35 0.65
CA GLU A 272 22.04 10.34 1.19
C GLU A 272 21.85 9.00 0.45
N ARG A 273 22.87 8.17 0.56
CA ARG A 273 22.95 6.83 0.00
C ARG A 273 21.80 5.95 0.51
N VAL A 274 21.08 5.28 -0.40
CA VAL A 274 20.04 4.29 -0.08
C VAL A 274 20.53 2.87 -0.41
N VAL A 275 20.01 1.86 0.31
CA VAL A 275 20.29 0.45 0.04
C VAL A 275 19.04 -0.19 -0.58
N VAL A 276 19.13 -0.58 -1.86
CA VAL A 276 18.04 -1.23 -2.58
C VAL A 276 18.01 -2.72 -2.25
N VAL A 277 16.89 -3.19 -1.72
CA VAL A 277 16.67 -4.61 -1.37
C VAL A 277 15.72 -5.24 -2.38
N ALA A 278 16.14 -6.29 -3.07
CA ALA A 278 15.33 -6.93 -4.10
C ALA A 278 15.61 -8.44 -4.25
N ASP A 279 14.67 -9.16 -4.88
CA ASP A 279 14.79 -10.61 -5.12
C ASP A 279 15.76 -10.92 -6.28
N LYS A 280 16.10 -12.20 -6.38
CA LYS A 280 17.04 -12.81 -7.37
C LYS A 280 16.72 -12.44 -8.83
N GLY A 281 15.46 -12.16 -9.15
CA GLY A 281 15.04 -11.70 -10.49
C GLY A 281 15.70 -10.38 -10.89
N LEU A 282 16.01 -9.53 -9.91
CA LEU A 282 16.61 -8.20 -10.12
C LEU A 282 18.13 -8.18 -9.94
N ASN A 283 18.77 -9.30 -9.56
CA ASN A 283 20.22 -9.42 -9.42
C ASN A 283 20.90 -9.55 -10.79
N THR A 284 21.00 -8.44 -11.47
CA THR A 284 21.66 -8.32 -12.78
C THR A 284 22.88 -7.41 -12.71
N SER A 285 23.83 -7.61 -13.61
CA SER A 285 25.00 -6.72 -13.72
C SER A 285 24.60 -5.27 -13.94
N ALA A 286 23.54 -5.01 -14.71
CA ALA A 286 23.06 -3.66 -14.99
C ALA A 286 22.48 -2.98 -13.74
N ASN A 287 21.68 -3.68 -12.95
CA ASN A 287 21.09 -3.13 -11.73
C ASN A 287 22.16 -2.88 -10.66
N ILE A 288 23.12 -3.80 -10.50
CA ILE A 288 24.26 -3.63 -9.58
C ILE A 288 25.10 -2.41 -10.01
N ALA A 289 25.45 -2.35 -11.30
CA ALA A 289 26.25 -1.24 -11.82
C ALA A 289 25.57 0.11 -11.58
N ALA A 290 24.25 0.19 -11.77
CA ALA A 290 23.51 1.41 -11.55
C ALA A 290 23.45 1.82 -10.07
N CYS A 291 23.20 0.88 -9.15
CA CYS A 291 23.26 1.19 -7.73
C CYS A 291 24.63 1.76 -7.36
N VAL A 292 25.71 1.10 -7.77
CA VAL A 292 27.08 1.51 -7.44
C VAL A 292 27.45 2.87 -8.07
N LEU A 293 27.08 3.10 -9.33
CA LEU A 293 27.38 4.36 -10.04
C LEU A 293 26.60 5.55 -9.46
N ASP A 294 25.38 5.32 -9.01
CA ASP A 294 24.58 6.35 -8.35
C ASP A 294 24.97 6.54 -6.86
N GLY A 295 26.02 5.87 -6.37
CA GLY A 295 26.46 5.93 -4.97
C GLY A 295 25.58 5.15 -4.00
N ASN A 296 24.61 4.38 -4.49
CA ASN A 296 23.67 3.60 -3.70
C ASN A 296 24.21 2.20 -3.37
N GLY A 297 23.69 1.63 -2.30
CA GLY A 297 23.92 0.23 -1.93
C GLY A 297 22.86 -0.69 -2.51
N TYR A 298 23.13 -2.01 -2.39
CA TYR A 298 22.16 -3.04 -2.74
C TYR A 298 22.31 -4.28 -1.85
N ILE A 299 21.18 -4.98 -1.65
CA ILE A 299 21.11 -6.32 -1.02
C ILE A 299 20.19 -7.15 -1.92
N PHE A 300 20.80 -8.05 -2.72
CA PHE A 300 20.07 -8.87 -3.68
C PHE A 300 20.27 -10.34 -3.37
N SER A 301 19.21 -11.15 -3.48
CA SER A 301 19.41 -12.59 -3.37
C SER A 301 20.09 -13.14 -4.62
N GLN A 302 20.89 -14.18 -4.41
CA GLN A 302 21.63 -14.91 -5.44
C GLN A 302 21.15 -16.35 -5.51
N SER A 303 20.70 -16.79 -6.69
CA SER A 303 20.32 -18.20 -6.86
C SER A 303 21.53 -19.12 -6.76
N VAL A 304 21.62 -19.96 -5.73
CA VAL A 304 22.67 -20.95 -5.58
C VAL A 304 22.65 -21.96 -6.74
N ARG A 305 21.46 -22.37 -7.21
CA ARG A 305 21.30 -23.32 -8.33
C ARG A 305 21.85 -22.81 -9.66
N LYS A 306 21.69 -21.50 -9.91
CA LYS A 306 22.14 -20.83 -11.14
C LYS A 306 23.49 -20.14 -10.97
N ALA A 307 24.14 -20.28 -9.82
CA ALA A 307 25.41 -19.67 -9.52
C ALA A 307 26.57 -20.31 -10.33
N THR A 308 27.66 -19.56 -10.43
CA THR A 308 28.91 -20.09 -10.96
C THR A 308 29.37 -21.30 -10.16
N ARG A 309 30.21 -22.17 -10.77
CA ARG A 309 30.74 -23.35 -10.08
C ARG A 309 31.48 -22.98 -8.79
N GLY A 310 32.29 -21.90 -8.81
CA GLY A 310 33.03 -21.44 -7.64
C GLY A 310 32.13 -20.99 -6.48
N LEU A 311 31.09 -20.20 -6.77
CA LEU A 311 30.13 -19.79 -5.73
C LEU A 311 29.33 -20.97 -5.18
N LYS A 312 28.88 -21.87 -6.07
CA LYS A 312 28.15 -23.07 -5.64
C LYS A 312 29.02 -23.99 -4.74
N SER A 313 30.27 -24.26 -5.13
CA SER A 313 31.19 -25.06 -4.31
C SER A 313 31.45 -24.39 -2.96
N TRP A 314 31.65 -23.07 -2.92
CA TRP A 314 31.84 -22.35 -1.67
C TRP A 314 30.61 -22.40 -0.76
N VAL A 315 29.39 -22.20 -1.30
CA VAL A 315 28.16 -22.31 -0.49
C VAL A 315 27.96 -23.70 0.09
N LEU A 316 28.29 -24.75 -0.65
CA LEU A 316 28.07 -26.13 -0.24
C LEU A 316 29.21 -26.71 0.62
N ASP A 317 30.35 -26.03 0.69
CA ASP A 317 31.45 -26.39 1.57
C ASP A 317 31.09 -26.03 3.02
N ASP A 318 31.16 -26.99 3.93
CA ASP A 318 30.85 -26.75 5.35
C ASP A 318 31.90 -25.91 6.08
N ALA A 319 33.09 -25.78 5.51
CA ALA A 319 34.15 -24.96 6.11
C ALA A 319 33.75 -23.49 6.23
N GLY A 320 34.03 -22.89 7.37
CA GLY A 320 33.81 -21.46 7.66
C GLY A 320 32.38 -21.08 8.02
N TYR A 321 31.45 -22.04 8.14
CA TYR A 321 30.13 -21.73 8.70
C TYR A 321 30.19 -21.62 10.22
N GLU A 322 29.59 -20.51 10.71
CA GLU A 322 29.22 -20.36 12.12
C GLU A 322 27.84 -20.99 12.33
N GLU A 323 27.76 -21.97 13.22
CA GLU A 323 26.53 -22.72 13.46
C GLU A 323 25.84 -22.24 14.75
N SER A 324 24.50 -22.13 14.72
CA SER A 324 23.71 -21.88 15.93
C SER A 324 23.81 -23.07 16.91
N ALA A 325 23.68 -22.81 18.22
CA ALA A 325 23.74 -23.86 19.25
C ALA A 325 22.72 -25.00 19.04
N SER A 326 21.62 -24.74 18.33
CA SER A 326 20.59 -25.74 18.00
C SER A 326 20.88 -26.51 16.69
N GLY A 327 21.91 -26.16 15.94
CA GLY A 327 22.20 -26.72 14.62
C GLY A 327 21.07 -26.46 13.58
N SER A 328 20.19 -25.50 13.85
CA SER A 328 19.05 -25.18 12.97
C SER A 328 19.37 -24.10 11.94
N PHE A 329 20.50 -23.42 12.11
CA PHE A 329 20.92 -22.30 11.26
C PHE A 329 22.46 -22.26 11.22
N LYS A 330 23.01 -22.00 10.04
CA LYS A 330 24.44 -21.73 9.88
C LYS A 330 24.66 -20.62 8.85
N ILE A 331 25.69 -19.79 9.05
CA ILE A 331 26.01 -18.60 8.27
C ILE A 331 27.51 -18.49 8.03
N LYS A 332 27.89 -18.01 6.86
CA LYS A 332 29.23 -17.52 6.53
C LYS A 332 29.20 -16.41 5.51
N SER A 333 30.24 -15.62 5.48
CA SER A 333 30.40 -14.60 4.45
C SER A 333 31.84 -14.56 3.91
N ARG A 334 31.98 -13.86 2.79
CA ARG A 334 33.27 -13.50 2.22
C ARG A 334 33.14 -12.23 1.39
N ILE A 335 34.26 -11.52 1.23
CA ILE A 335 34.39 -10.48 0.22
C ILE A 335 34.90 -11.11 -1.05
N SER A 336 34.29 -10.80 -2.18
CA SER A 336 34.67 -11.27 -3.50
C SER A 336 34.57 -10.14 -4.53
N GLU A 337 35.01 -10.39 -5.74
CA GLU A 337 34.91 -9.45 -6.83
C GLU A 337 33.87 -9.90 -7.86
N LYS A 338 33.00 -9.00 -8.26
CA LYS A 338 31.99 -9.25 -9.30
C LYS A 338 32.22 -8.37 -10.50
N ALA A 339 32.34 -8.97 -11.69
CA ALA A 339 32.37 -8.24 -12.92
C ALA A 339 30.96 -7.77 -13.30
N VAL A 340 30.79 -6.48 -13.49
CA VAL A 340 29.57 -5.85 -14.00
C VAL A 340 29.87 -5.11 -15.31
N TYR A 341 28.84 -4.94 -16.13
CA TYR A 341 28.97 -4.28 -17.42
C TYR A 341 28.23 -2.94 -17.40
N VAL A 342 28.95 -1.86 -17.63
CA VAL A 342 28.44 -0.49 -17.67
C VAL A 342 28.38 -0.04 -19.12
N ALA A 343 27.32 0.65 -19.52
CA ALA A 343 27.28 1.34 -20.82
C ALA A 343 28.17 2.58 -20.75
N GLY A 344 29.19 2.66 -21.61
CA GLY A 344 29.99 3.87 -21.78
C GLY A 344 29.24 4.92 -22.59
N GLU A 345 29.70 6.16 -22.57
CA GLU A 345 29.17 7.28 -23.37
C GLU A 345 29.20 6.98 -24.89
N ASP A 346 30.14 6.13 -25.31
CA ASP A 346 30.29 5.64 -26.68
C ASP A 346 29.35 4.49 -27.05
N GLY A 347 28.39 4.14 -26.15
CA GLY A 347 27.46 3.02 -26.32
C GLY A 347 28.08 1.64 -26.17
N LYS A 348 29.40 1.52 -25.94
CA LYS A 348 30.08 0.25 -25.71
C LYS A 348 29.98 -0.19 -24.26
N ARG A 349 29.80 -1.49 -24.05
CA ARG A 349 29.80 -2.08 -22.72
C ARG A 349 31.25 -2.19 -22.20
N ARG A 350 31.52 -1.55 -21.07
CA ARG A 350 32.80 -1.67 -20.36
C ARG A 350 32.62 -2.59 -19.17
N ARG A 351 33.58 -3.48 -18.99
CA ARG A 351 33.67 -4.36 -17.82
C ARG A 351 34.27 -3.59 -16.66
N VAL A 352 33.55 -3.50 -15.56
CA VAL A 352 34.02 -2.92 -14.29
C VAL A 352 33.94 -4.01 -13.23
N THR A 353 34.95 -4.11 -12.39
CA THR A 353 34.96 -5.03 -11.25
C THR A 353 34.58 -4.26 -10.01
N VAL A 354 33.57 -4.75 -9.29
CA VAL A 354 33.09 -4.17 -8.03
C VAL A 354 33.27 -5.17 -6.90
N PRO A 355 33.73 -4.71 -5.72
CA PRO A 355 33.78 -5.57 -4.55
C PRO A 355 32.36 -5.86 -4.07
N VAL A 356 32.11 -7.12 -3.70
CA VAL A 356 30.83 -7.58 -3.19
C VAL A 356 31.01 -8.45 -1.96
N LYS A 357 30.14 -8.29 -0.99
CA LYS A 357 30.03 -9.24 0.12
C LYS A 357 29.01 -10.31 -0.26
N GLU A 358 29.41 -11.56 -0.16
CA GLU A 358 28.57 -12.74 -0.36
C GLU A 358 28.26 -13.35 1.00
N VAL A 359 26.98 -13.38 1.38
CA VAL A 359 26.51 -13.98 2.64
C VAL A 359 25.73 -15.25 2.30
N ALA A 360 26.25 -16.39 2.70
CA ALA A 360 25.60 -17.70 2.54
C ALA A 360 25.07 -18.17 3.88
N PHE A 361 23.86 -18.70 3.89
CA PHE A 361 23.27 -19.28 5.09
C PHE A 361 22.44 -20.51 4.75
N TRP A 362 22.30 -21.40 5.71
CA TRP A 362 21.43 -22.55 5.67
C TRP A 362 20.43 -22.48 6.83
N SER A 363 19.21 -22.89 6.58
CA SER A 363 18.15 -22.95 7.60
C SER A 363 17.42 -24.28 7.49
N ARG A 364 17.18 -24.92 8.66
CA ARG A 364 16.40 -26.14 8.76
C ARG A 364 14.98 -25.97 8.24
N ASP A 365 14.33 -24.86 8.57
CA ASP A 365 12.96 -24.57 8.12
C ASP A 365 12.87 -24.46 6.59
N TYR A 366 13.84 -23.79 5.97
CA TYR A 366 13.93 -23.72 4.51
C TYR A 366 14.27 -25.07 3.88
N PHE A 367 15.13 -25.85 4.50
CA PHE A 367 15.44 -27.21 4.07
C PHE A 367 14.17 -28.06 4.07
N GLU A 368 13.44 -28.11 5.19
CA GLU A 368 12.23 -28.90 5.32
C GLU A 368 11.11 -28.45 4.36
N ARG A 369 10.98 -27.14 4.13
CA ARG A 369 10.06 -26.60 3.11
C ARG A 369 10.46 -27.06 1.72
N SER A 370 11.72 -26.87 1.33
CA SER A 370 12.22 -27.24 0.01
C SER A 370 12.14 -28.75 -0.23
N ARG A 371 12.36 -29.57 0.81
CA ARG A 371 12.23 -31.04 0.78
C ARG A 371 10.77 -31.44 0.49
N ARG A 372 9.81 -30.85 1.20
CA ARG A 372 8.37 -31.11 0.97
C ARG A 372 7.91 -30.72 -0.43
N GLU A 373 8.32 -29.55 -0.92
CA GLU A 373 7.99 -29.08 -2.27
C GLU A 373 8.64 -29.98 -3.33
N ARG A 374 9.91 -30.34 -3.15
CA ARG A 374 10.62 -31.24 -4.05
C ARG A 374 9.97 -32.63 -4.11
N ALA A 375 9.57 -33.19 -2.97
CA ALA A 375 8.93 -34.51 -2.92
C ALA A 375 7.68 -34.56 -3.81
N LYS A 376 6.83 -33.52 -3.79
CA LYS A 376 5.65 -33.41 -4.67
C LYS A 376 6.01 -33.40 -6.14
N VAL A 377 7.11 -32.71 -6.52
CA VAL A 377 7.56 -32.64 -7.92
C VAL A 377 8.20 -33.95 -8.37
N VAL A 378 8.96 -34.60 -7.49
CA VAL A 378 9.55 -35.92 -7.74
C VAL A 378 8.45 -36.96 -7.96
N GLU A 379 7.44 -37.00 -7.09
CA GLU A 379 6.30 -37.90 -7.24
C GLU A 379 5.58 -37.72 -8.58
N LYS A 380 5.30 -36.46 -8.97
CA LYS A 380 4.72 -36.15 -10.30
C LYS A 380 5.61 -36.61 -11.44
N SER A 381 6.95 -36.45 -11.31
CA SER A 381 7.90 -36.89 -12.32
C SER A 381 7.92 -38.42 -12.44
N ARG A 382 7.94 -39.15 -11.32
CA ARG A 382 7.89 -40.63 -11.28
C ARG A 382 6.58 -41.14 -11.90
N ALA A 383 5.45 -40.53 -11.54
CA ALA A 383 4.15 -40.91 -12.11
C ALA A 383 4.05 -40.65 -13.63
N ALA A 384 4.68 -39.59 -14.13
CA ALA A 384 4.70 -39.28 -15.56
C ALA A 384 5.59 -40.25 -16.34
N VAL A 385 6.77 -40.57 -15.81
CA VAL A 385 7.68 -41.60 -16.38
C VAL A 385 6.99 -42.96 -16.42
N ALA A 386 6.31 -43.38 -15.34
CA ALA A 386 5.60 -44.65 -15.25
C ALA A 386 4.44 -44.78 -16.27
N ARG A 387 3.79 -43.67 -16.63
CA ARG A 387 2.73 -43.67 -17.64
C ARG A 387 3.24 -43.66 -19.09
N GLY A 388 4.52 -43.40 -19.30
CA GLY A 388 5.10 -43.28 -20.65
C GLY A 388 4.60 -42.03 -21.41
N ASP A 389 3.90 -41.14 -20.77
CA ASP A 389 3.17 -40.02 -21.40
C ASP A 389 4.01 -38.71 -21.41
N LEU A 390 5.27 -38.86 -21.82
CA LEU A 390 6.23 -37.74 -21.93
C LEU A 390 6.49 -37.42 -23.41
N SER A 391 5.46 -37.55 -24.27
CA SER A 391 5.54 -37.09 -25.67
C SER A 391 5.81 -35.57 -25.68
N SER A 392 6.55 -35.10 -26.67
CA SER A 392 6.97 -33.71 -26.84
C SER A 392 5.83 -32.67 -26.80
N ALA A 393 4.58 -33.10 -27.00
CA ALA A 393 3.38 -32.26 -26.88
C ALA A 393 2.86 -32.14 -25.43
N ALA A 394 3.09 -33.11 -24.56
CA ALA A 394 2.76 -33.06 -23.13
C ALA A 394 3.80 -32.29 -22.30
N ALA A 395 4.95 -31.98 -22.87
CA ALA A 395 6.07 -31.26 -22.25
C ALA A 395 5.81 -29.78 -21.96
N LYS A 396 4.55 -29.29 -22.05
CA LYS A 396 4.17 -27.96 -21.54
C LYS A 396 4.24 -27.85 -20.01
N THR A 397 4.28 -28.98 -19.29
CA THR A 397 4.65 -29.01 -17.88
C THR A 397 6.01 -29.70 -17.80
N PRO A 398 7.12 -29.00 -17.58
CA PRO A 398 8.44 -29.63 -17.51
C PRO A 398 8.43 -30.64 -16.38
N VAL A 399 8.50 -31.92 -16.72
CA VAL A 399 8.75 -32.98 -15.74
C VAL A 399 10.19 -32.84 -15.32
N ARG A 400 10.41 -32.04 -14.29
CA ARG A 400 11.72 -31.49 -13.88
C ARG A 400 12.78 -32.57 -13.63
N TYR A 401 12.34 -33.72 -13.19
CA TYR A 401 13.22 -34.84 -12.80
C TYR A 401 13.05 -36.07 -13.72
N ALA A 402 12.64 -35.85 -14.96
CA ALA A 402 12.69 -36.85 -16.01
C ALA A 402 13.79 -36.48 -17.02
N LYS A 403 14.58 -37.45 -17.43
CA LYS A 403 15.56 -37.33 -18.52
C LYS A 403 15.24 -38.32 -19.63
N ASP A 404 15.43 -37.90 -20.86
CA ASP A 404 15.34 -38.75 -22.02
C ASP A 404 16.68 -39.43 -22.23
N VAL A 405 16.67 -40.77 -22.24
CA VAL A 405 17.85 -41.59 -22.52
C VAL A 405 17.63 -42.26 -23.86
N PRO A 406 18.28 -41.80 -24.96
CA PRO A 406 18.14 -42.42 -26.26
C PRO A 406 18.68 -43.87 -26.24
N VAL A 407 17.82 -44.82 -26.57
CA VAL A 407 18.24 -46.22 -26.71
C VAL A 407 18.53 -46.49 -28.19
N VAL A 408 19.81 -46.70 -28.51
CA VAL A 408 20.23 -47.12 -29.83
C VAL A 408 19.99 -48.63 -29.97
N ARG A 409 18.98 -49.03 -30.73
CA ARG A 409 18.87 -50.44 -31.15
C ARG A 409 19.86 -50.68 -32.29
N GLY A 410 20.61 -51.77 -32.23
CA GLY A 410 21.72 -52.10 -33.15
C GLY A 410 21.39 -52.32 -34.62
N THR A 411 20.37 -51.75 -35.15
CA THR A 411 19.83 -51.95 -36.52
C THR A 411 19.56 -50.67 -37.32
N GLY A 412 20.11 -49.52 -36.93
CA GLY A 412 19.99 -48.28 -37.74
C GLY A 412 18.61 -47.63 -37.75
N GLU A 413 17.66 -48.08 -36.93
CA GLU A 413 16.36 -47.46 -36.74
C GLU A 413 16.42 -46.28 -35.76
N ALA A 414 15.59 -45.27 -35.94
CA ALA A 414 15.51 -44.08 -35.09
C ALA A 414 15.45 -44.44 -33.60
N ALA A 415 16.29 -43.82 -32.78
CA ALA A 415 16.33 -44.04 -31.36
C ALA A 415 14.94 -43.81 -30.72
N SER A 416 14.42 -44.83 -30.02
CA SER A 416 13.20 -44.68 -29.25
C SER A 416 13.49 -43.84 -27.99
N HIS A 417 12.65 -42.86 -27.72
CA HIS A 417 12.73 -42.08 -26.49
C HIS A 417 12.42 -42.98 -25.28
N ASN A 418 13.35 -43.07 -24.36
CA ASN A 418 13.17 -43.78 -23.09
C ASN A 418 13.32 -42.79 -21.91
N TRP A 419 12.20 -42.42 -21.33
CA TRP A 419 12.18 -41.50 -20.20
C TRP A 419 12.46 -42.22 -18.90
N VAL A 420 13.44 -41.72 -18.15
CA VAL A 420 13.81 -42.25 -16.83
C VAL A 420 13.83 -41.13 -15.79
N VAL A 421 13.68 -41.49 -14.54
CA VAL A 421 13.79 -40.50 -13.44
C VAL A 421 15.28 -40.13 -13.29
N ASP A 422 15.54 -38.82 -13.22
CA ASP A 422 16.87 -38.26 -13.07
C ASP A 422 17.25 -38.16 -11.58
N GLU A 423 17.66 -39.32 -11.00
CA GLU A 423 18.03 -39.42 -9.57
C GLU A 423 19.25 -38.54 -9.23
N GLU A 424 20.20 -38.36 -10.18
CA GLU A 424 21.38 -37.50 -9.99
C GLU A 424 20.94 -36.02 -9.80
N ARG A 425 19.98 -35.57 -10.59
CA ARG A 425 19.43 -34.24 -10.47
C ARG A 425 18.63 -34.07 -9.19
N ILE A 426 17.91 -35.09 -8.75
CA ILE A 426 17.20 -35.08 -7.47
C ILE A 426 18.22 -34.93 -6.33
N ALA A 427 19.28 -35.72 -6.30
CA ALA A 427 20.31 -35.66 -5.28
C ALA A 427 21.05 -34.30 -5.29
N ALA A 428 21.38 -33.77 -6.47
CA ALA A 428 22.03 -32.48 -6.60
C ALA A 428 21.13 -31.32 -6.09
N ASP A 429 19.81 -31.37 -6.37
CA ASP A 429 18.85 -30.40 -5.87
C ASP A 429 18.59 -30.56 -4.36
N GLU A 430 18.76 -31.77 -3.83
CA GLU A 430 18.65 -32.05 -2.40
C GLU A 430 19.83 -31.49 -1.61
N ALA A 431 21.04 -31.67 -2.11
CA ALA A 431 22.25 -31.09 -1.52
C ALA A 431 22.21 -29.58 -1.41
N MET A 432 21.49 -28.90 -2.31
CA MET A 432 21.27 -27.43 -2.27
C MET A 432 20.07 -27.01 -1.41
N GLY A 433 19.34 -27.98 -0.80
CA GLY A 433 18.17 -27.69 0.03
C GLY A 433 18.52 -26.88 1.27
N GLY A 434 17.75 -25.83 1.57
CA GLY A 434 17.98 -25.02 2.76
C GLY A 434 19.05 -23.93 2.62
N TYR A 435 19.90 -23.98 1.58
CA TYR A 435 20.92 -22.97 1.34
C TYR A 435 20.39 -21.76 0.59
N TYR A 436 20.78 -20.58 1.06
CA TYR A 436 20.54 -19.28 0.45
C TYR A 436 21.83 -18.50 0.33
N CYS A 437 21.88 -17.58 -0.63
CA CYS A 437 22.98 -16.66 -0.78
C CYS A 437 22.43 -15.26 -1.07
N ILE A 438 23.02 -14.27 -0.42
CA ILE A 438 22.74 -12.84 -0.64
C ILE A 438 24.05 -12.20 -1.11
N VAL A 439 23.95 -11.27 -2.05
CA VAL A 439 25.06 -10.44 -2.50
C VAL A 439 24.76 -8.99 -2.19
N THR A 440 25.74 -8.28 -1.63
CA THR A 440 25.54 -6.90 -1.19
C THR A 440 26.78 -6.05 -1.39
N SER A 441 26.59 -4.74 -1.57
CA SER A 441 27.66 -3.73 -1.50
C SER A 441 28.06 -3.38 -0.07
N GLU A 442 27.23 -3.75 0.94
CA GLU A 442 27.39 -3.37 2.35
C GLU A 442 28.43 -4.29 3.01
N GLN A 443 29.73 -4.00 2.79
CA GLN A 443 30.81 -4.87 3.24
C GLN A 443 30.92 -4.91 4.77
N GLU A 444 30.71 -3.77 5.43
CA GLU A 444 30.83 -3.62 6.89
C GLU A 444 29.57 -3.99 7.67
N MET A 445 28.43 -4.19 6.96
CA MET A 445 27.17 -4.59 7.61
C MET A 445 27.31 -6.02 8.18
N ASP A 446 26.82 -6.24 9.40
CA ASP A 446 26.81 -7.58 9.99
C ASP A 446 26.03 -8.57 9.12
N ASP A 447 26.45 -9.81 9.08
CA ASP A 447 25.85 -10.85 8.23
C ASP A 447 24.37 -11.10 8.58
N ARG A 448 24.00 -10.99 9.86
CA ARG A 448 22.62 -11.15 10.31
C ARG A 448 21.78 -9.95 9.91
N ASP A 449 22.34 -8.75 9.99
CA ASP A 449 21.65 -7.53 9.56
C ASP A 449 21.38 -7.55 8.04
N VAL A 450 22.32 -8.07 7.24
CA VAL A 450 22.09 -8.30 5.79
C VAL A 450 20.93 -9.26 5.55
N ILE A 451 20.86 -10.36 6.32
CA ILE A 451 19.76 -11.33 6.20
C ILE A 451 18.43 -10.71 6.66
N ASP A 452 18.42 -9.97 7.75
CA ASP A 452 17.20 -9.37 8.29
C ASP A 452 16.67 -8.25 7.39
N ALA A 453 17.56 -7.42 6.82
CA ALA A 453 17.20 -6.49 5.77
C ALA A 453 16.59 -7.19 4.56
N TYR A 454 17.22 -8.27 4.07
CA TYR A 454 16.66 -9.05 2.96
C TYR A 454 15.32 -9.71 3.31
N ARG A 455 15.16 -10.23 4.52
CA ARG A 455 13.90 -10.79 5.00
C ARG A 455 12.77 -9.76 4.97
N GLY A 456 13.07 -8.47 5.13
CA GLY A 456 12.10 -7.38 5.02
C GLY A 456 11.30 -7.34 3.71
N LEU A 457 11.75 -8.03 2.64
CA LEU A 457 11.01 -8.17 1.36
C LEU A 457 9.60 -8.76 1.51
N TRP A 458 9.30 -9.53 2.57
CA TRP A 458 7.94 -10.02 2.79
C TRP A 458 6.90 -8.89 2.87
N ARG A 459 7.30 -7.68 3.29
CA ARG A 459 6.42 -6.50 3.39
C ARG A 459 5.88 -6.09 2.03
N ILE A 460 6.70 -6.21 0.98
CA ILE A 460 6.26 -5.84 -0.38
C ILE A 460 5.36 -6.93 -0.98
N GLU A 461 5.65 -8.21 -0.73
CA GLU A 461 4.79 -9.31 -1.13
C GLU A 461 3.41 -9.19 -0.47
N GLU A 462 3.37 -8.85 0.82
CA GLU A 462 2.13 -8.58 1.55
C GLU A 462 1.41 -7.35 1.01
N SER A 463 2.12 -6.28 0.65
CA SER A 463 1.52 -5.08 0.05
C SER A 463 0.86 -5.40 -1.29
N PHE A 464 1.48 -6.22 -2.12
CA PHE A 464 0.84 -6.71 -3.34
C PHE A 464 -0.37 -7.61 -3.07
N ARG A 465 -0.32 -8.45 -2.03
CA ARG A 465 -1.47 -9.26 -1.63
C ARG A 465 -2.65 -8.39 -1.22
N VAL A 466 -2.41 -7.37 -0.40
CA VAL A 466 -3.44 -6.40 0.03
C VAL A 466 -4.01 -5.65 -1.17
N MET A 467 -3.16 -5.13 -2.06
CA MET A 467 -3.64 -4.45 -3.26
C MET A 467 -4.51 -5.34 -4.16
N LYS A 468 -4.08 -6.57 -4.40
CA LYS A 468 -4.77 -7.51 -5.30
C LYS A 468 -6.05 -8.09 -4.70
N GLY A 469 -6.05 -8.32 -3.40
CA GLY A 469 -7.16 -8.92 -2.64
C GLY A 469 -8.03 -7.87 -1.98
N ASP A 470 -7.58 -7.35 -0.84
CA ASP A 470 -8.38 -6.51 0.05
C ASP A 470 -8.82 -5.19 -0.62
N LEU A 471 -7.94 -4.57 -1.42
CA LEU A 471 -8.25 -3.33 -2.15
C LEU A 471 -8.78 -3.58 -3.58
N GLY A 472 -8.92 -4.82 -4.02
CA GLY A 472 -9.52 -5.18 -5.30
C GLY A 472 -8.90 -4.47 -6.52
N ALA A 473 -7.57 -4.30 -6.56
CA ALA A 473 -6.90 -3.64 -7.68
C ALA A 473 -7.01 -4.43 -9.00
N ARG A 474 -7.54 -5.64 -8.97
CA ARG A 474 -7.84 -6.50 -10.13
C ARG A 474 -9.18 -7.23 -9.98
N PRO A 475 -9.89 -7.53 -11.10
CA PRO A 475 -9.57 -7.14 -12.46
C PRO A 475 -9.61 -5.61 -12.64
N VAL A 476 -8.80 -5.11 -13.59
CA VAL A 476 -8.76 -3.66 -13.89
C VAL A 476 -9.90 -3.30 -14.82
N CYS A 477 -10.85 -2.49 -14.32
CA CYS A 477 -12.04 -2.07 -15.05
C CYS A 477 -11.85 -0.68 -15.72
N CYS A 478 -10.72 -0.48 -16.41
CA CYS A 478 -10.40 0.74 -17.17
C CYS A 478 -9.87 0.33 -18.55
N SER A 479 -10.24 1.08 -19.57
CA SER A 479 -9.90 0.76 -20.97
C SER A 479 -8.76 1.59 -21.54
N THR A 480 -8.59 2.84 -21.12
CA THR A 480 -7.52 3.73 -21.62
C THR A 480 -6.31 3.70 -20.70
N GLU A 481 -5.10 3.86 -21.26
CA GLU A 481 -3.85 3.88 -20.49
C GLU A 481 -3.91 4.91 -19.36
N SER A 482 -4.37 6.13 -19.64
CA SER A 482 -4.47 7.19 -18.63
C SER A 482 -5.38 6.80 -17.46
N HIS A 483 -6.55 6.20 -17.74
CA HIS A 483 -7.45 5.74 -16.68
C HIS A 483 -6.90 4.53 -15.93
N ILE A 484 -6.12 3.65 -16.60
CA ILE A 484 -5.42 2.54 -15.94
C ILE A 484 -4.38 3.09 -14.98
N ARG A 485 -3.56 4.06 -15.41
CA ARG A 485 -2.57 4.73 -14.55
C ARG A 485 -3.21 5.40 -13.34
N ALA A 486 -4.29 6.14 -13.55
CA ALA A 486 -5.06 6.75 -12.46
C ALA A 486 -5.70 5.72 -11.51
N HIS A 487 -6.17 4.58 -12.03
CA HIS A 487 -6.67 3.49 -11.19
C HIS A 487 -5.58 2.99 -10.23
N PHE A 488 -4.37 2.76 -10.71
CA PHE A 488 -3.26 2.33 -9.86
C PHE A 488 -2.80 3.41 -8.88
N LEU A 489 -2.88 4.70 -9.26
CA LEU A 489 -2.65 5.79 -8.32
C LEU A 489 -3.66 5.76 -7.16
N VAL A 490 -4.95 5.57 -7.44
CA VAL A 490 -5.98 5.44 -6.40
C VAL A 490 -5.70 4.22 -5.51
N CYS A 491 -5.33 3.07 -6.09
CA CYS A 491 -4.97 1.87 -5.32
C CYS A 491 -3.71 2.08 -4.47
N TYR A 492 -2.71 2.79 -4.98
CA TYR A 492 -1.50 3.17 -4.25
C TYR A 492 -1.82 4.07 -3.05
N ILE A 493 -2.65 5.09 -3.23
CA ILE A 493 -3.09 5.99 -2.15
C ILE A 493 -3.89 5.21 -1.10
N ALA A 494 -4.79 4.32 -1.52
CA ALA A 494 -5.54 3.45 -0.61
C ALA A 494 -4.62 2.51 0.18
N LEU A 495 -3.58 1.93 -0.48
CA LEU A 495 -2.58 1.11 0.19
C LEU A 495 -1.80 1.91 1.22
N LEU A 496 -1.34 3.12 0.88
CA LEU A 496 -0.59 3.97 1.81
C LEU A 496 -1.45 4.35 3.02
N ALA A 497 -2.72 4.76 2.81
CA ALA A 497 -3.65 5.04 3.90
C ALA A 497 -3.90 3.79 4.77
N MET A 498 -4.04 2.61 4.17
CA MET A 498 -4.19 1.33 4.89
C MET A 498 -2.96 1.02 5.74
N ARG A 499 -1.75 1.22 5.21
CA ARG A 499 -0.50 0.98 5.94
C ARG A 499 -0.33 1.96 7.11
N LEU A 500 -0.74 3.22 6.96
CA LEU A 500 -0.75 4.20 8.05
C LEU A 500 -1.74 3.80 9.16
N MET A 501 -2.95 3.34 8.80
CA MET A 501 -3.92 2.81 9.77
C MET A 501 -3.37 1.58 10.52
N GLN A 502 -2.70 0.67 9.80
CA GLN A 502 -2.05 -0.49 10.42
C GLN A 502 -0.90 -0.07 11.36
N LEU A 503 -0.10 0.91 10.96
CA LEU A 503 1.00 1.43 11.78
C LEU A 503 0.47 2.04 13.09
N ASP A 504 -0.54 2.90 13.01
CA ASP A 504 -1.12 3.59 14.17
C ASP A 504 -1.88 2.65 15.13
N THR A 505 -2.33 1.49 14.64
CA THR A 505 -2.90 0.41 15.48
C THR A 505 -1.86 -0.63 15.89
N GLY A 506 -0.54 -0.32 15.80
CA GLY A 506 0.54 -1.23 16.16
C GLY A 506 0.61 -2.50 15.32
N ARG A 507 0.07 -2.47 14.09
CA ARG A 507 0.02 -3.60 13.13
C ARG A 507 -0.70 -4.85 13.66
N LYS A 508 -1.60 -4.67 14.63
CA LYS A 508 -2.38 -5.77 15.25
C LYS A 508 -3.43 -6.33 14.29
N TYR A 509 -3.89 -5.54 13.33
CA TYR A 509 -5.03 -5.86 12.48
C TYR A 509 -4.63 -5.99 11.01
N SER A 510 -5.23 -6.96 10.34
CA SER A 510 -5.09 -7.12 8.89
C SER A 510 -5.86 -6.03 8.12
N ALA A 511 -5.51 -5.83 6.85
CA ALA A 511 -6.22 -4.90 5.98
C ALA A 511 -7.73 -5.25 5.87
N ALA A 512 -8.06 -6.55 5.77
CA ALA A 512 -9.44 -7.01 5.73
C ALA A 512 -10.23 -6.62 6.99
N GLN A 513 -9.66 -6.83 8.18
CA GLN A 513 -10.32 -6.45 9.45
C GLN A 513 -10.56 -4.93 9.53
N ILE A 514 -9.58 -4.12 9.13
CA ILE A 514 -9.73 -2.65 9.09
C ILE A 514 -10.83 -2.24 8.10
N SER A 515 -10.83 -2.81 6.90
CA SER A 515 -11.84 -2.53 5.87
C SER A 515 -13.25 -2.88 6.36
N GLU A 516 -13.41 -4.08 6.93
CA GLU A 516 -14.70 -4.56 7.48
C GLU A 516 -15.18 -3.68 8.64
N ALA A 517 -14.31 -3.36 9.58
CA ALA A 517 -14.64 -2.52 10.72
C ALA A 517 -15.09 -1.12 10.28
N LEU A 518 -14.38 -0.49 9.34
CA LEU A 518 -14.75 0.84 8.85
C LEU A 518 -16.04 0.81 8.02
N ALA A 519 -16.24 -0.19 7.17
CA ALA A 519 -17.49 -0.38 6.42
C ALA A 519 -18.70 -0.60 7.35
N GLY A 520 -18.48 -1.26 8.51
CA GLY A 520 -19.49 -1.46 9.53
C GLY A 520 -19.99 -0.18 10.19
N VAL A 521 -19.19 0.91 10.20
CA VAL A 521 -19.62 2.20 10.77
C VAL A 521 -20.58 2.90 9.81
N THR A 522 -21.75 2.32 9.63
CA THR A 522 -22.80 2.77 8.73
C THR A 522 -24.03 3.24 9.51
N GLY A 523 -24.47 4.47 9.26
CA GLY A 523 -25.67 5.04 9.86
C GLY A 523 -26.87 4.93 8.93
N HIS A 524 -28.02 4.62 9.51
CA HIS A 524 -29.30 4.49 8.83
C HIS A 524 -30.17 5.71 9.12
N LEU A 525 -30.70 6.35 8.06
CA LEU A 525 -31.61 7.49 8.19
C LEU A 525 -32.92 7.06 8.85
N MET A 526 -33.19 7.59 10.02
CA MET A 526 -34.38 7.31 10.81
C MET A 526 -35.54 8.25 10.40
N ASP A 527 -35.36 9.53 10.65
CA ASP A 527 -36.32 10.57 10.28
C ASP A 527 -35.58 11.86 9.95
N ARG A 528 -36.07 12.61 8.94
CA ARG A 528 -35.56 13.92 8.49
C ARG A 528 -34.04 13.95 8.30
N ASN A 529 -33.27 14.15 9.38
CA ASN A 529 -31.83 14.35 9.36
C ASN A 529 -31.09 13.59 10.49
N LEU A 530 -31.76 12.63 11.12
CA LEU A 530 -31.19 11.78 12.17
C LEU A 530 -30.76 10.44 11.60
N TYR A 531 -29.57 10.02 11.94
CA TYR A 531 -28.99 8.73 11.58
C TYR A 531 -28.71 7.90 12.83
N LEU A 532 -29.08 6.62 12.81
CA LEU A 532 -28.79 5.63 13.84
C LEU A 532 -27.58 4.82 13.41
N PHE A 533 -26.61 4.71 14.31
CA PHE A 533 -25.43 3.85 14.21
C PHE A 533 -25.53 2.76 15.27
N ASP A 534 -25.29 1.52 14.90
CA ASP A 534 -25.44 0.35 15.75
C ASP A 534 -24.20 -0.59 15.77
N TYR A 535 -23.07 -0.09 15.22
CA TYR A 535 -21.83 -0.84 15.15
C TYR A 535 -20.68 -0.07 15.80
N ARG A 536 -19.99 -0.75 16.74
CA ARG A 536 -18.79 -0.25 17.42
C ARG A 536 -17.96 -1.42 17.92
N THR A 537 -16.63 -1.37 17.74
CA THR A 537 -15.66 -2.38 18.19
C THR A 537 -14.42 -1.69 18.75
N ASP A 538 -13.57 -2.44 19.46
CA ASP A 538 -12.27 -1.93 19.95
C ASP A 538 -11.42 -1.39 18.77
N LEU A 539 -11.45 -2.07 17.62
CA LEU A 539 -10.76 -1.64 16.41
C LEU A 539 -11.28 -0.29 15.89
N THR A 540 -12.61 -0.08 15.85
CA THR A 540 -13.16 1.21 15.44
C THR A 540 -12.79 2.32 16.41
N ASP A 541 -12.69 2.04 17.70
CA ASP A 541 -12.25 3.00 18.72
C ASP A 541 -10.75 3.32 18.60
N GLU A 542 -9.89 2.30 18.40
CA GLU A 542 -8.46 2.52 18.15
C GLU A 542 -8.23 3.37 16.89
N LEU A 543 -8.90 3.05 15.78
CA LEU A 543 -8.80 3.80 14.53
C LEU A 543 -9.31 5.24 14.65
N ALA A 544 -10.45 5.43 15.30
CA ALA A 544 -11.03 6.76 15.54
C ALA A 544 -10.15 7.59 16.48
N GLY A 545 -9.62 6.96 17.54
CA GLY A 545 -8.68 7.57 18.48
C GLY A 545 -7.38 8.02 17.81
N ALA A 546 -6.81 7.20 16.91
CA ALA A 546 -5.60 7.52 16.16
C ALA A 546 -5.72 8.81 15.33
N VAL A 547 -6.94 9.13 14.88
CA VAL A 547 -7.23 10.35 14.12
C VAL A 547 -8.04 11.38 14.89
N GLY A 548 -8.27 11.19 16.19
CA GLY A 548 -8.98 12.15 17.06
C GLY A 548 -10.43 12.41 16.62
N ILE A 549 -11.14 11.36 16.18
CA ILE A 549 -12.55 11.43 15.74
C ILE A 549 -13.40 10.61 16.71
N ASP A 550 -14.57 11.14 17.08
CA ASP A 550 -15.54 10.39 17.90
C ASP A 550 -16.56 9.66 17.01
N LEU A 551 -16.45 8.34 16.93
CA LEU A 551 -17.39 7.44 16.24
C LEU A 551 -18.31 6.67 17.21
N SER A 552 -18.30 7.00 18.51
CA SER A 552 -19.02 6.24 19.54
C SER A 552 -20.50 6.57 19.69
N ARG A 553 -20.98 7.62 19.03
CA ARG A 553 -22.34 8.12 19.20
C ARG A 553 -23.35 7.31 18.40
N GLN A 554 -24.34 6.79 19.10
CA GLN A 554 -25.43 6.01 18.49
C GLN A 554 -26.32 6.85 17.55
N VAL A 555 -26.58 8.11 17.88
CA VAL A 555 -27.44 8.98 17.06
C VAL A 555 -26.70 10.24 16.68
N LEU A 556 -26.62 10.50 15.39
CA LEU A 556 -26.01 11.72 14.84
C LEU A 556 -26.98 12.42 13.89
N THR A 557 -27.01 13.75 13.97
CA THR A 557 -27.65 14.57 12.94
C THR A 557 -26.74 14.69 11.72
N ARG A 558 -27.32 14.98 10.54
CA ARG A 558 -26.56 15.31 9.32
C ARG A 558 -25.59 16.48 9.55
N GLY A 559 -25.94 17.42 10.45
CA GLY A 559 -25.06 18.53 10.84
C GLY A 559 -23.82 18.07 11.57
N GLN A 560 -23.96 17.14 12.53
CA GLN A 560 -22.84 16.56 13.28
C GLN A 560 -21.93 15.71 12.38
N ILE A 561 -22.51 14.91 11.47
CA ILE A 561 -21.73 14.15 10.46
C ILE A 561 -20.90 15.13 9.60
N ARG A 562 -21.49 16.24 9.15
CA ARG A 562 -20.75 17.27 8.41
C ARG A 562 -19.64 17.92 9.23
N SER A 563 -19.86 18.14 10.53
CA SER A 563 -18.82 18.66 11.43
C SER A 563 -17.65 17.66 11.55
N ILE A 564 -17.92 16.38 11.80
CA ILE A 564 -16.91 15.33 11.82
C ILE A 564 -16.09 15.35 10.51
N MET A 565 -16.77 15.38 9.37
CA MET A 565 -16.12 15.43 8.07
C MET A 565 -15.38 16.75 7.77
N ALA A 566 -15.70 17.83 8.44
CA ALA A 566 -14.93 19.08 8.38
C ALA A 566 -13.65 18.98 9.24
N ASP A 567 -13.77 18.34 10.39
CA ASP A 567 -12.68 18.21 11.35
C ASP A 567 -11.55 17.29 10.85
N VAL A 568 -11.82 16.36 9.90
CA VAL A 568 -10.76 15.53 9.29
C VAL A 568 -9.68 16.33 8.55
N LYS A 569 -9.91 17.60 8.24
CA LYS A 569 -8.94 18.49 7.59
C LYS A 569 -8.09 19.30 8.58
N LYS A 570 -8.46 19.32 9.86
CA LYS A 570 -7.72 20.06 10.88
C LYS A 570 -6.46 19.28 11.27
N PRO A 571 -5.34 19.96 11.58
CA PRO A 571 -4.17 19.30 12.14
C PRO A 571 -4.52 18.43 13.34
N ARG A 572 -3.72 17.43 13.62
CA ARG A 572 -3.81 16.67 14.87
C ARG A 572 -3.53 17.65 16.03
N SER A 573 -4.43 17.76 16.98
CA SER A 573 -4.27 18.57 18.20
C SER A 573 -3.31 17.89 19.16
#